data_3d62602b83945ae4fc96279f9f6fe527
#
_entry.id   3d62602b83945ae4fc96279f9f6fe527
#
_cell.length_a   1.000
_cell.length_b   1.000
_cell.length_c   1.000
_cell.angle_alpha   90.00
_cell.angle_beta   90.00
_cell.angle_gamma   90.00
#
_symmetry.space_group_name_H-M   'P 1'
#
loop_
_entity.id
_entity.type
_entity.pdbx_description
1 polymer ?
#
loop_
_entity_poly.entity_id
_entity_poly.type
_entity_poly.pdbx_seq_one_letter_code
_entity_poly.pdbx_strand_id
1 'polypeptide(L)'
;MKNAVLTLFAAGFIVACGATEPATTPATSEYAQLPLSTDVLAMPEWQALERFPARYPKKEAMAANTGCATVEYVIKPDNTVTGIRVVESSSRHFAKEAEQVVAKWKWSAMPAGILDKPVKTQTRFEFCLEDGSGQCQLETLASKTECSGSDIIASVGMRVSRG
;
A
#
# COMPACT_ATOMS: atom_id res chain seq x y z
N MET A 1 16.42 -16.01 84.00
CA MET A 1 15.07 -15.63 83.56
C MET A 1 15.28 -14.69 82.35
N LYS A 2 15.38 -15.25 81.19
CA LYS A 2 15.58 -14.49 79.93
C LYS A 2 14.63 -15.09 78.89
N ASN A 3 13.58 -14.37 78.55
CA ASN A 3 12.64 -14.73 77.52
C ASN A 3 13.22 -14.36 76.17
N ALA A 4 13.45 -15.33 75.32
CA ALA A 4 13.77 -15.14 73.94
C ALA A 4 12.51 -15.14 73.09
N VAL A 5 12.23 -14.02 72.45
CA VAL A 5 11.13 -13.87 71.49
C VAL A 5 11.65 -14.22 70.12
N LEU A 6 11.12 -15.28 69.51
CA LEU A 6 11.46 -15.78 68.20
C LEU A 6 10.53 -15.11 67.18
N THR A 7 11.04 -14.20 66.37
CA THR A 7 10.30 -13.55 65.32
C THR A 7 10.40 -14.34 64.01
N LEU A 8 9.31 -14.93 63.54
CA LEU A 8 9.22 -15.59 62.25
C LEU A 8 9.01 -14.51 61.17
N PHE A 9 9.95 -14.38 60.22
CA PHE A 9 9.77 -13.65 59.00
C PHE A 9 9.15 -14.59 57.94
N ALA A 10 7.93 -14.30 57.55
CA ALA A 10 7.30 -14.94 56.41
C ALA A 10 7.75 -14.21 55.12
N ALA A 11 8.57 -14.89 54.32
CA ALA A 11 8.92 -14.41 52.98
C ALA A 11 7.79 -14.72 51.99
N GLY A 12 7.08 -13.65 51.58
CA GLY A 12 6.10 -13.73 50.51
C GLY A 12 6.76 -13.75 49.13
N PHE A 13 6.66 -14.88 48.44
CA PHE A 13 7.02 -14.98 47.02
C PHE A 13 5.94 -14.33 46.16
N ILE A 14 6.23 -13.16 45.55
CA ILE A 14 5.41 -12.57 44.52
C ILE A 14 5.78 -13.24 43.20
N VAL A 15 4.95 -14.13 42.70
CA VAL A 15 5.04 -14.65 41.34
C VAL A 15 4.48 -13.61 40.40
N ALA A 16 5.37 -12.85 39.73
CA ALA A 16 5.00 -12.00 38.63
C ALA A 16 4.70 -12.84 37.40
N CYS A 17 3.41 -13.05 37.08
CA CYS A 17 3.01 -13.54 35.76
C CYS A 17 3.33 -12.48 34.71
N GLY A 18 4.47 -12.60 34.07
CA GLY A 18 4.80 -11.86 32.87
C GLY A 18 3.88 -12.34 31.72
N ALA A 19 2.88 -11.57 31.37
CA ALA A 19 2.16 -11.75 30.12
C ALA A 19 3.15 -11.44 28.97
N THR A 20 3.63 -12.48 28.31
CA THR A 20 4.38 -12.35 27.06
C THR A 20 3.37 -11.97 26.00
N GLU A 21 3.27 -10.68 25.66
CA GLU A 21 2.58 -10.23 24.46
C GLU A 21 3.23 -10.90 23.25
N PRO A 22 2.44 -11.54 22.36
CA PRO A 22 2.99 -12.04 21.12
C PRO A 22 3.50 -10.82 20.33
N ALA A 23 4.81 -10.75 20.12
CA ALA A 23 5.41 -9.77 19.24
C ALA A 23 4.80 -9.95 17.84
N THR A 24 3.89 -9.04 17.47
CA THR A 24 3.38 -8.95 16.10
C THR A 24 4.55 -8.51 15.23
N THR A 25 5.26 -9.49 14.68
CA THR A 25 6.31 -9.24 13.68
C THR A 25 5.64 -8.60 12.48
N PRO A 26 6.01 -7.40 12.07
CA PRO A 26 5.39 -6.79 10.89
C PRO A 26 5.68 -7.68 9.69
N ALA A 27 4.64 -8.09 8.97
CA ALA A 27 4.71 -8.88 7.74
C ALA A 27 5.58 -8.23 6.64
N THR A 28 6.02 -7.00 6.86
CA THR A 28 6.86 -6.20 5.97
C THR A 28 8.30 -6.72 5.85
N SER A 29 8.80 -7.55 6.77
CA SER A 29 10.22 -7.95 6.76
C SER A 29 10.54 -9.09 5.80
N GLU A 30 9.59 -10.01 5.52
CA GLU A 30 9.84 -11.21 4.72
C GLU A 30 10.22 -10.88 3.27
N TYR A 31 9.58 -9.87 2.68
CA TYR A 31 9.80 -9.48 1.28
C TYR A 31 10.58 -8.16 1.12
N ALA A 32 11.12 -7.62 2.21
CA ALA A 32 11.85 -6.35 2.17
C ALA A 32 13.06 -6.40 1.24
N GLN A 33 13.74 -7.54 1.16
CA GLN A 33 14.95 -7.75 0.37
C GLN A 33 14.68 -8.11 -1.11
N LEU A 34 13.42 -8.30 -1.52
CA LEU A 34 13.14 -8.55 -2.93
C LEU A 34 13.51 -7.33 -3.77
N PRO A 35 14.20 -7.54 -4.91
CA PRO A 35 14.44 -6.46 -5.85
C PRO A 35 13.11 -5.98 -6.45
N LEU A 36 13.03 -4.69 -6.74
CA LEU A 36 11.91 -4.13 -7.47
C LEU A 36 11.96 -4.59 -8.93
N SER A 37 10.88 -5.19 -9.40
CA SER A 37 10.69 -5.56 -10.80
C SER A 37 9.74 -4.57 -11.46
N THR A 38 10.18 -3.96 -12.54
CA THR A 38 9.37 -3.05 -13.36
C THR A 38 8.55 -3.83 -14.36
N ASP A 39 7.48 -3.23 -14.85
CA ASP A 39 6.65 -3.71 -15.96
C ASP A 39 6.06 -5.13 -15.82
N VAL A 40 5.99 -5.64 -14.59
CA VAL A 40 5.43 -6.98 -14.29
C VAL A 40 3.99 -7.07 -14.80
N LEU A 41 3.17 -6.07 -14.54
CA LEU A 41 1.75 -6.05 -14.95
C LEU A 41 1.53 -5.66 -16.42
N ALA A 42 2.60 -5.30 -17.14
CA ALA A 42 2.57 -5.09 -18.59
C ALA A 42 2.72 -6.40 -19.37
N MET A 43 3.16 -7.49 -18.73
CA MET A 43 3.26 -8.80 -19.38
C MET A 43 1.89 -9.31 -19.82
N PRO A 44 1.81 -10.06 -20.95
CA PRO A 44 0.55 -10.56 -21.53
C PRO A 44 -0.31 -11.37 -20.53
N GLU A 45 0.33 -12.10 -19.63
CA GLU A 45 -0.34 -12.95 -18.62
C GLU A 45 -1.21 -12.15 -17.66
N TRP A 46 -0.90 -10.85 -17.45
CA TRP A 46 -1.64 -9.97 -16.57
C TRP A 46 -2.71 -9.12 -17.26
N GLN A 47 -2.86 -9.21 -18.58
CA GLN A 47 -3.83 -8.39 -19.32
C GLN A 47 -5.29 -8.64 -18.91
N ALA A 48 -5.59 -9.83 -18.39
CA ALA A 48 -6.91 -10.16 -17.86
C ALA A 48 -7.15 -9.62 -16.44
N LEU A 49 -6.13 -9.08 -15.77
CA LEU A 49 -6.27 -8.48 -14.45
C LEU A 49 -7.13 -7.21 -14.54
N GLU A 50 -8.30 -7.24 -13.94
CA GLU A 50 -9.17 -6.07 -13.84
C GLU A 50 -8.59 -5.11 -12.80
N ARG A 51 -7.91 -4.07 -13.30
CA ARG A 51 -7.35 -2.96 -12.53
C ARG A 51 -8.19 -1.71 -12.75
N PHE A 52 -8.69 -1.13 -11.69
CA PHE A 52 -9.41 0.14 -11.77
C PHE A 52 -8.61 1.26 -11.11
N PRO A 53 -8.83 2.51 -11.53
CA PRO A 53 -8.11 3.66 -10.98
C PRO A 53 -8.46 3.91 -9.52
N ALA A 54 -7.56 4.58 -8.83
CA ALA A 54 -7.83 5.10 -7.49
C ALA A 54 -8.92 6.17 -7.56
N ARG A 55 -9.77 6.20 -6.54
CA ARG A 55 -10.81 7.21 -6.44
C ARG A 55 -10.20 8.58 -6.23
N TYR A 56 -10.69 9.59 -6.98
CA TYR A 56 -10.24 10.96 -6.76
C TYR A 56 -10.73 11.48 -5.40
N PRO A 57 -9.83 11.95 -4.50
CA PRO A 57 -10.23 12.44 -3.18
C PRO A 57 -11.02 13.75 -3.29
N LYS A 58 -12.20 13.81 -2.66
CA LYS A 58 -13.06 15.01 -2.72
C LYS A 58 -12.36 16.29 -2.28
N LYS A 59 -11.52 16.22 -1.24
CA LYS A 59 -10.77 17.40 -0.74
C LYS A 59 -9.82 17.94 -1.80
N GLU A 60 -9.13 17.08 -2.52
CA GLU A 60 -8.19 17.46 -3.58
C GLU A 60 -8.95 18.00 -4.81
N ALA A 61 -10.08 17.38 -5.18
CA ALA A 61 -10.93 17.86 -6.27
C ALA A 61 -11.51 19.24 -5.97
N MET A 62 -11.96 19.49 -4.72
CA MET A 62 -12.47 20.80 -4.31
C MET A 62 -11.40 21.88 -4.27
N ALA A 63 -10.17 21.51 -3.98
CA ALA A 63 -9.00 22.41 -4.01
C ALA A 63 -8.37 22.54 -5.39
N ALA A 64 -8.91 21.85 -6.40
CA ALA A 64 -8.36 21.75 -7.75
C ALA A 64 -6.90 21.25 -7.79
N ASN A 65 -6.50 20.44 -6.82
CA ASN A 65 -5.16 19.85 -6.76
C ASN A 65 -5.08 18.62 -7.66
N THR A 66 -4.00 18.50 -8.40
CA THR A 66 -3.55 17.31 -9.13
C THR A 66 -2.31 16.74 -8.45
N GLY A 67 -1.88 15.55 -8.82
CA GLY A 67 -0.65 14.96 -8.27
C GLY A 67 -0.57 13.47 -8.49
N CYS A 68 0.26 12.79 -7.71
CA CYS A 68 0.53 11.37 -7.90
C CYS A 68 0.71 10.61 -6.58
N ALA A 69 0.67 9.29 -6.69
CA ALA A 69 1.11 8.37 -5.63
C ALA A 69 1.65 7.09 -6.24
N THR A 70 2.82 6.63 -5.77
CA THR A 70 3.40 5.33 -6.15
C THR A 70 3.21 4.35 -5.01
N VAL A 71 2.61 3.22 -5.32
CA VAL A 71 2.36 2.13 -4.39
C VAL A 71 3.22 0.94 -4.76
N GLU A 72 4.03 0.46 -3.82
CA GLU A 72 4.80 -0.77 -3.91
C GLU A 72 4.02 -1.92 -3.25
N TYR A 73 4.12 -3.11 -3.81
CA TYR A 73 3.48 -4.32 -3.28
C TYR A 73 4.16 -5.58 -3.80
N VAL A 74 3.87 -6.72 -3.17
CA VAL A 74 4.39 -8.03 -3.57
C VAL A 74 3.23 -8.89 -4.05
N ILE A 75 3.36 -9.43 -5.25
CA ILE A 75 2.45 -10.43 -5.83
C ILE A 75 3.03 -11.81 -5.55
N LYS A 76 2.24 -12.70 -4.94
CA LYS A 76 2.64 -14.07 -4.67
C LYS A 76 2.17 -15.04 -5.76
N PRO A 77 2.74 -16.26 -5.87
CA PRO A 77 2.34 -17.25 -6.87
C PRO A 77 0.87 -17.67 -6.83
N ASP A 78 0.22 -17.49 -5.68
CA ASP A 78 -1.21 -17.72 -5.49
C ASP A 78 -2.09 -16.53 -5.87
N ASN A 79 -1.51 -15.52 -6.54
CA ASN A 79 -2.15 -14.24 -6.90
C ASN A 79 -2.66 -13.43 -5.69
N THR A 80 -2.23 -13.72 -4.48
CA THR A 80 -2.48 -12.83 -3.35
C THR A 80 -1.45 -11.71 -3.30
N VAL A 81 -1.85 -10.54 -2.83
CA VAL A 81 -0.99 -9.36 -2.74
C VAL A 81 -0.76 -9.02 -1.28
N THR A 82 0.49 -8.71 -0.94
CA THR A 82 0.92 -8.34 0.41
C THR A 82 1.92 -7.19 0.39
N GLY A 83 2.24 -6.64 1.54
CA GLY A 83 3.24 -5.59 1.68
C GLY A 83 2.88 -4.31 0.92
N ILE A 84 1.58 -4.05 0.70
CA ILE A 84 1.11 -2.85 0.02
C ILE A 84 1.52 -1.63 0.86
N ARG A 85 2.27 -0.71 0.24
CA ARG A 85 2.72 0.52 0.89
C ARG A 85 2.94 1.64 -0.11
N VAL A 86 2.67 2.85 0.29
CA VAL A 86 3.01 4.04 -0.52
C VAL A 86 4.48 4.35 -0.34
N VAL A 87 5.21 4.50 -1.45
CA VAL A 87 6.63 4.86 -1.47
C VAL A 87 6.84 6.34 -1.80
N GLU A 88 5.97 6.92 -2.61
CA GLU A 88 5.98 8.33 -2.97
C GLU A 88 4.54 8.86 -3.07
N SER A 89 4.32 10.11 -2.72
CA SER A 89 3.03 10.78 -2.95
C SER A 89 3.11 12.28 -2.78
N SER A 90 2.43 13.02 -3.64
CA SER A 90 2.27 14.48 -3.54
C SER A 90 1.26 14.91 -2.46
N SER A 91 0.38 13.99 -2.00
CA SER A 91 -0.62 14.25 -0.97
C SER A 91 -0.99 12.99 -0.21
N ARG A 92 -1.19 13.14 1.11
CA ARG A 92 -1.70 12.04 1.95
C ARG A 92 -3.06 11.48 1.50
N HIS A 93 -3.88 12.30 0.82
CA HIS A 93 -5.17 11.86 0.34
C HIS A 93 -5.02 11.01 -0.93
N PHE A 94 -4.11 11.37 -1.83
CA PHE A 94 -3.74 10.54 -2.98
C PHE A 94 -3.11 9.24 -2.53
N ALA A 95 -2.17 9.28 -1.58
CA ALA A 95 -1.56 8.11 -0.97
C ALA A 95 -2.60 7.09 -0.49
N LYS A 96 -3.57 7.55 0.31
CA LYS A 96 -4.61 6.69 0.89
C LYS A 96 -5.47 6.00 -0.17
N GLU A 97 -5.93 6.73 -1.19
CA GLU A 97 -6.79 6.15 -2.23
C GLU A 97 -6.02 5.18 -3.14
N ALA A 98 -4.77 5.49 -3.45
CA ALA A 98 -3.88 4.63 -4.23
C ALA A 98 -3.57 3.31 -3.49
N GLU A 99 -3.22 3.36 -2.20
CA GLU A 99 -2.97 2.17 -1.39
C GLU A 99 -4.20 1.26 -1.30
N GLN A 100 -5.36 1.84 -1.04
CA GLN A 100 -6.60 1.08 -0.88
C GLN A 100 -7.08 0.40 -2.15
N VAL A 101 -6.80 0.94 -3.32
CA VAL A 101 -7.32 0.40 -4.58
C VAL A 101 -6.56 -0.84 -5.02
N VAL A 102 -5.24 -0.91 -4.81
CA VAL A 102 -4.41 -2.07 -5.18
C VAL A 102 -4.93 -3.37 -4.55
N ALA A 103 -5.31 -3.32 -3.27
CA ALA A 103 -5.90 -4.47 -2.57
C ALA A 103 -7.24 -4.94 -3.15
N LYS A 104 -7.94 -4.07 -3.88
CA LYS A 104 -9.29 -4.33 -4.40
C LYS A 104 -9.31 -4.79 -5.86
N TRP A 105 -8.17 -4.78 -6.57
CA TRP A 105 -8.09 -5.32 -7.91
C TRP A 105 -8.47 -6.80 -7.94
N LYS A 106 -8.89 -7.31 -9.08
CA LYS A 106 -9.45 -8.66 -9.19
C LYS A 106 -8.37 -9.75 -9.25
N TRP A 107 -7.43 -9.72 -8.29
CA TRP A 107 -6.32 -10.67 -8.20
C TRP A 107 -6.78 -12.13 -8.23
N SER A 108 -7.86 -12.46 -7.53
CA SER A 108 -8.40 -13.82 -7.45
C SER A 108 -9.03 -14.33 -8.75
N ALA A 109 -9.27 -13.46 -9.72
CA ALA A 109 -9.75 -13.84 -11.05
C ALA A 109 -8.64 -14.32 -11.99
N MET A 110 -7.38 -14.11 -11.59
CA MET A 110 -6.22 -14.52 -12.38
C MET A 110 -5.95 -16.01 -12.23
N PRO A 111 -5.52 -16.71 -13.31
CA PRO A 111 -5.11 -18.11 -13.23
C PRO A 111 -3.89 -18.23 -12.30
N ALA A 112 -3.84 -19.31 -11.51
CA ALA A 112 -2.67 -19.63 -10.68
C ALA A 112 -1.47 -19.99 -11.55
N GLY A 113 -0.25 -19.74 -11.03
CA GLY A 113 0.99 -20.15 -11.70
C GLY A 113 1.51 -19.16 -12.74
N ILE A 114 1.03 -17.92 -12.77
CA ILE A 114 1.66 -16.84 -13.56
C ILE A 114 3.07 -16.55 -13.05
N LEU A 115 3.25 -16.62 -11.73
CA LEU A 115 4.55 -16.42 -11.08
C LEU A 115 5.00 -17.71 -10.38
N ASP A 116 6.29 -18.05 -10.49
CA ASP A 116 6.90 -19.16 -9.77
C ASP A 116 7.34 -18.78 -8.35
N LYS A 117 7.57 -17.48 -8.11
CA LYS A 117 8.05 -16.92 -6.85
C LYS A 117 7.43 -15.53 -6.59
N PRO A 118 7.42 -15.07 -5.34
CA PRO A 118 6.97 -13.71 -5.04
C PRO A 118 7.77 -12.65 -5.81
N VAL A 119 7.07 -11.66 -6.35
CA VAL A 119 7.65 -10.55 -7.10
C VAL A 119 7.20 -9.24 -6.50
N LYS A 120 8.15 -8.35 -6.20
CA LYS A 120 7.91 -7.00 -5.76
C LYS A 120 7.80 -6.08 -6.98
N THR A 121 6.72 -5.33 -7.05
CA THR A 121 6.49 -4.36 -8.12
C THR A 121 5.83 -3.09 -7.59
N GLN A 122 5.59 -2.13 -8.47
CA GLN A 122 4.94 -0.87 -8.10
C GLN A 122 4.02 -0.39 -9.23
N THR A 123 3.00 0.37 -8.83
CA THR A 123 2.11 1.09 -9.74
C THR A 123 2.04 2.55 -9.33
N ARG A 124 2.17 3.45 -10.30
CA ARG A 124 2.03 4.89 -10.16
C ARG A 124 0.61 5.32 -10.53
N PHE A 125 -0.08 5.97 -9.64
CA PHE A 125 -1.38 6.60 -9.88
C PHE A 125 -1.16 8.08 -10.15
N GLU A 126 -1.65 8.56 -11.30
CA GLU A 126 -1.65 9.97 -11.66
C GLU A 126 -3.05 10.55 -11.47
N PHE A 127 -3.21 11.44 -10.52
CA PHE A 127 -4.47 12.12 -10.22
C PHE A 127 -4.56 13.40 -11.05
N CYS A 128 -5.47 13.41 -12.00
CA CYS A 128 -5.63 14.51 -12.95
C CYS A 128 -7.09 14.99 -12.97
N LEU A 129 -7.29 16.30 -13.01
CA LEU A 129 -8.61 16.91 -13.17
C LEU A 129 -8.83 17.25 -14.64
N GLU A 130 -9.82 16.59 -15.24
CA GLU A 130 -10.16 16.80 -16.65
C GLU A 130 -10.89 18.13 -16.84
N ASP A 131 -10.47 18.89 -17.85
CA ASP A 131 -11.10 20.15 -18.26
C ASP A 131 -11.38 20.20 -19.78
N GLY A 132 -11.21 19.07 -20.47
CA GLY A 132 -11.43 18.94 -21.91
C GLY A 132 -10.20 19.25 -22.78
N SER A 133 -9.06 19.58 -22.18
CA SER A 133 -7.83 19.85 -22.95
C SER A 133 -7.01 18.60 -23.29
N GLY A 134 -7.40 17.43 -22.74
CA GLY A 134 -6.67 16.17 -22.93
C GLY A 134 -5.45 16.02 -22.01
N GLN A 135 -5.28 16.88 -21.00
CA GLN A 135 -4.16 16.80 -20.07
C GLN A 135 -4.13 15.55 -19.23
N CYS A 136 -5.25 14.82 -19.14
CA CYS A 136 -5.35 13.58 -18.38
C CYS A 136 -5.13 12.33 -19.25
N GLN A 137 -4.65 12.50 -20.48
CA GLN A 137 -4.27 11.37 -21.33
C GLN A 137 -3.01 10.68 -20.80
N LEU A 138 -2.93 9.36 -20.95
CA LEU A 138 -1.86 8.55 -20.38
C LEU A 138 -0.48 9.00 -20.86
N GLU A 139 -0.35 9.37 -22.13
CA GLU A 139 0.90 9.83 -22.72
C GLU A 139 1.40 11.12 -22.05
N THR A 140 0.47 12.05 -21.75
CA THR A 140 0.79 13.30 -21.04
C THR A 140 1.17 13.01 -19.58
N LEU A 141 0.43 12.11 -18.91
CA LEU A 141 0.71 11.75 -17.53
C LEU A 141 2.01 10.96 -17.39
N ALA A 142 2.37 10.14 -18.37
CA ALA A 142 3.61 9.38 -18.39
C ALA A 142 4.87 10.25 -18.41
N SER A 143 4.77 11.45 -18.99
CA SER A 143 5.88 12.41 -19.04
C SER A 143 6.17 13.11 -17.71
N LYS A 144 5.27 13.02 -16.70
CA LYS A 144 5.46 13.60 -15.38
C LYS A 144 6.48 12.82 -14.56
N THR A 145 7.26 13.53 -13.77
CA THR A 145 8.38 12.97 -12.99
C THR A 145 8.26 13.21 -11.49
N GLU A 146 7.09 13.68 -11.01
CA GLU A 146 6.87 13.96 -9.59
C GLU A 146 6.87 12.69 -8.73
N CYS A 147 6.33 11.60 -9.27
CA CYS A 147 6.42 10.28 -8.67
C CYS A 147 7.07 9.29 -9.63
N SER A 148 7.80 8.30 -9.10
CA SER A 148 8.46 7.25 -9.88
C SER A 148 7.49 6.12 -10.28
N GLY A 149 7.87 5.32 -11.27
CA GLY A 149 7.17 4.12 -11.74
C GLY A 149 6.74 4.20 -13.20
N SER A 150 6.91 3.09 -13.91
CA SER A 150 6.57 2.92 -15.33
C SER A 150 5.14 2.39 -15.54
N ASP A 151 4.63 1.58 -14.62
CA ASP A 151 3.23 1.12 -14.66
C ASP A 151 2.32 2.23 -14.14
N ILE A 152 1.57 2.88 -15.04
CA ILE A 152 0.82 4.10 -14.74
C ILE A 152 -0.68 3.87 -14.91
N ILE A 153 -1.46 4.32 -13.92
CA ILE A 153 -2.91 4.37 -13.97
C ILE A 153 -3.39 5.81 -13.77
N ALA A 154 -4.13 6.33 -14.75
CA ALA A 154 -4.78 7.62 -14.64
C ALA A 154 -6.00 7.56 -13.72
N SER A 155 -6.00 8.37 -12.67
CA SER A 155 -7.13 8.59 -11.75
C SER A 155 -7.75 9.95 -12.07
N VAL A 156 -8.73 9.94 -12.97
CA VAL A 156 -9.31 11.16 -13.51
C VAL A 156 -10.47 11.64 -12.62
N GLY A 157 -10.43 12.89 -12.23
CA GLY A 157 -11.52 13.60 -11.58
C GLY A 157 -12.09 14.67 -12.50
N MET A 158 -13.29 15.14 -12.20
CA MET A 158 -13.88 16.31 -12.88
C MET A 158 -13.78 17.53 -11.97
N ARG A 159 -13.45 18.67 -12.56
CA ARG A 159 -13.45 19.94 -11.84
C ARG A 159 -14.89 20.32 -11.48
N VAL A 160 -15.17 20.50 -10.22
CA VAL A 160 -16.47 21.00 -9.76
C VAL A 160 -16.44 22.52 -9.85
N SER A 161 -17.07 23.10 -10.88
CA SER A 161 -17.32 24.53 -10.88
C SER A 161 -18.38 24.87 -9.83
N ARG A 162 -18.04 25.76 -8.90
CA ARG A 162 -19.04 26.38 -8.04
C ARG A 162 -19.83 27.35 -8.91
N GLY A 163 -21.09 27.01 -9.19
CA GLY A 163 -22.04 27.95 -9.76
C GLY A 163 -22.39 29.06 -8.75
#